data_56ae20c515bb713ccf14835a38178b15
#
_entry.id   56ae20c515bb713ccf14835a38178b15
#
_cell.length_a   1.000
_cell.length_b   1.000
_cell.length_c   1.000
_cell.angle_alpha   90.00
_cell.angle_beta   90.00
_cell.angle_gamma   90.00
#
_symmetry.space_group_name_H-M   'P 1'
#
loop_
_entity.id
_entity.type
_entity.pdbx_description
1 polymer ?
#
loop_
_entity_poly.entity_id
_entity_poly.type
_entity_poly.pdbx_seq_one_letter_code
_entity_poly.pdbx_strand_id
1 'polypeptide(L)'
;TAGGGSRTSELMRPGHFHDVCSAVHPMALASPFFRDFGLSERIGLEVPEVSYAQPLDGARAALAYRSLERTVQELGPDGTAYNALMRPLVEHSEAITRTLMDPLLKLPREPLAALRFGLAALDQGSRTWNRRFSEDAAPALLTGVMAHPVGRLPSLPSAGGGLLLALLAHSVGWPVPQGGSQAIADALVEDLRAHGGALETGHAVDSLSELSGSRAVILDTAPAGLLRLAD
;
A
#
# COMPACT_ATOMS: atom_id res chain seq x y z
N THR A 1 13.22 -19.20 -2.50
CA THR A 1 12.26 -18.58 -3.44
C THR A 1 12.29 -17.07 -3.25
N ALA A 2 12.40 -16.31 -4.34
CA ALA A 2 12.25 -14.86 -4.32
C ALA A 2 10.81 -14.47 -3.97
N GLY A 3 10.57 -13.23 -3.53
CA GLY A 3 9.25 -12.65 -3.34
C GLY A 3 8.89 -12.30 -1.90
N GLY A 4 9.52 -12.91 -0.90
CA GLY A 4 9.29 -12.56 0.50
C GLY A 4 7.81 -12.59 0.88
N GLY A 5 7.25 -11.46 1.33
CA GLY A 5 5.83 -11.29 1.65
C GLY A 5 4.89 -11.30 0.43
N SER A 6 5.42 -11.09 -0.78
CA SER A 6 4.65 -11.20 -2.04
C SER A 6 4.69 -12.61 -2.64
N ARG A 7 5.12 -13.61 -1.87
CA ARG A 7 5.09 -15.00 -2.32
C ARG A 7 3.66 -15.54 -2.43
N THR A 8 3.42 -16.32 -3.47
CA THR A 8 2.22 -17.14 -3.63
C THR A 8 2.63 -18.62 -3.50
N SER A 9 1.92 -19.39 -2.72
CA SER A 9 2.21 -20.82 -2.51
C SER A 9 0.99 -21.63 -2.11
N GLU A 10 1.09 -22.94 -2.29
CA GLU A 10 0.11 -23.88 -1.75
C GLU A 10 0.31 -23.99 -0.22
N LEU A 11 -0.62 -23.45 0.57
CA LEU A 11 -0.50 -23.43 2.03
C LEU A 11 -1.39 -24.46 2.72
N MET A 12 -2.56 -24.75 2.17
CA MET A 12 -3.58 -25.56 2.87
C MET A 12 -3.95 -26.85 2.12
N ARG A 13 -4.23 -26.75 0.84
CA ARG A 13 -4.67 -27.87 0.01
C ARG A 13 -3.93 -27.89 -1.32
N PRO A 14 -3.57 -29.05 -1.86
CA PRO A 14 -3.01 -29.16 -3.20
C PRO A 14 -3.90 -28.50 -4.25
N GLY A 15 -3.29 -27.74 -5.17
CA GLY A 15 -3.99 -27.01 -6.21
C GLY A 15 -4.62 -25.68 -5.76
N HIS A 16 -4.53 -25.30 -4.48
CA HIS A 16 -5.04 -24.04 -3.95
C HIS A 16 -3.88 -23.13 -3.57
N PHE A 17 -3.72 -22.05 -4.33
CA PHE A 17 -2.67 -21.08 -4.14
C PHE A 17 -3.15 -19.91 -3.29
N HIS A 18 -2.32 -19.46 -2.39
CA HIS A 18 -2.57 -18.34 -1.48
C HIS A 18 -1.39 -17.39 -1.49
N ASP A 19 -1.68 -16.11 -1.44
CA ASP A 19 -0.66 -15.11 -1.14
C ASP A 19 -0.29 -15.17 0.33
N VAL A 20 1.01 -15.33 0.61
CA VAL A 20 1.50 -15.63 1.97
C VAL A 20 1.26 -14.46 2.92
N CYS A 21 1.36 -13.22 2.43
CA CYS A 21 1.21 -12.02 3.24
C CYS A 21 0.44 -10.94 2.48
N SER A 22 0.97 -10.46 1.37
CA SER A 22 0.40 -9.32 0.62
C SER A 22 -0.35 -9.82 -0.60
N ALA A 23 -1.65 -9.56 -0.68
CA ALA A 23 -2.54 -10.02 -1.76
C ALA A 23 -3.04 -8.89 -2.66
N VAL A 24 -3.02 -7.63 -2.17
CA VAL A 24 -3.46 -6.45 -2.91
C VAL A 24 -2.35 -5.42 -3.00
N HIS A 25 -2.17 -4.80 -4.15
CA HIS A 25 -1.00 -4.00 -4.45
C HIS A 25 -1.34 -2.64 -5.08
N PRO A 26 -1.98 -1.70 -4.34
CA PRO A 26 -2.30 -0.37 -4.89
C PRO A 26 -1.08 0.37 -5.41
N MET A 27 0.10 0.15 -4.81
CA MET A 27 1.37 0.73 -5.26
C MET A 27 1.85 0.17 -6.59
N ALA A 28 1.39 -1.00 -7.03
CA ALA A 28 1.72 -1.56 -8.35
C ALA A 28 1.27 -0.63 -9.50
N LEU A 29 0.17 0.10 -9.30
CA LEU A 29 -0.34 1.08 -10.26
C LEU A 29 0.05 2.52 -9.92
N ALA A 30 0.28 2.84 -8.65
CA ALA A 30 0.52 4.21 -8.19
C ALA A 30 1.99 4.60 -8.09
N SER A 31 2.90 3.65 -7.85
CA SER A 31 4.33 3.91 -7.68
C SER A 31 4.96 4.41 -8.99
N PRO A 32 5.73 5.53 -8.96
CA PRO A 32 6.51 5.96 -10.12
C PRO A 32 7.43 4.85 -10.65
N PHE A 33 8.09 4.11 -9.75
CA PHE A 33 8.97 3.01 -10.13
C PHE A 33 8.22 1.94 -10.96
N PHE A 34 7.07 1.45 -10.50
CA PHE A 34 6.35 0.40 -11.22
C PHE A 34 5.72 0.90 -12.52
N ARG A 35 5.37 2.18 -12.62
CA ARG A 35 4.95 2.79 -13.89
C ARG A 35 6.10 2.85 -14.88
N ASP A 36 7.29 3.31 -14.46
CA ASP A 36 8.48 3.39 -15.30
C ASP A 36 8.99 1.99 -15.69
N PHE A 37 8.81 1.00 -14.81
CA PHE A 37 9.11 -0.40 -15.05
C PHE A 37 8.14 -1.06 -16.04
N GLY A 38 6.95 -0.47 -16.26
CA GLY A 38 5.90 -1.03 -17.11
C GLY A 38 5.29 -2.31 -16.52
N LEU A 39 5.07 -2.34 -15.19
CA LEU A 39 4.59 -3.56 -14.53
C LEU A 39 3.25 -4.04 -15.09
N SER A 40 2.32 -3.13 -15.40
CA SER A 40 1.00 -3.45 -15.94
C SER A 40 1.01 -4.04 -17.36
N GLU A 41 2.11 -3.84 -18.10
CA GLU A 41 2.34 -4.46 -19.41
C GLU A 41 3.00 -5.84 -19.29
N ARG A 42 3.62 -6.13 -18.15
CA ARG A 42 4.36 -7.37 -17.88
C ARG A 42 3.52 -8.45 -17.21
N ILE A 43 2.57 -8.04 -16.35
CA ILE A 43 1.68 -8.95 -15.62
C ILE A 43 0.23 -8.47 -15.69
N GLY A 44 -0.72 -9.41 -15.65
CA GLY A 44 -2.14 -9.07 -15.50
C GLY A 44 -2.43 -8.54 -14.09
N LEU A 45 -3.15 -7.43 -14.03
CA LEU A 45 -3.63 -6.82 -12.78
C LEU A 45 -5.14 -6.69 -12.83
N GLU A 46 -5.84 -7.44 -12.00
CA GLU A 46 -7.29 -7.32 -11.82
C GLU A 46 -7.59 -6.21 -10.81
N VAL A 47 -8.40 -5.25 -11.19
CA VAL A 47 -8.82 -4.15 -10.30
C VAL A 47 -10.30 -4.31 -9.95
N PRO A 48 -10.63 -4.83 -8.76
CA PRO A 48 -12.01 -5.00 -8.34
C PRO A 48 -12.75 -3.67 -8.24
N GLU A 49 -14.07 -3.73 -8.40
CA GLU A 49 -14.94 -2.57 -8.19
C GLU A 49 -14.95 -2.13 -6.71
N VAL A 50 -14.94 -3.10 -5.80
CA VAL A 50 -14.79 -2.89 -4.35
C VAL A 50 -13.33 -3.09 -3.98
N SER A 51 -12.66 -2.03 -3.54
CA SER A 51 -11.26 -2.09 -3.12
C SER A 51 -11.10 -2.79 -1.77
N TYR A 52 -11.95 -2.45 -0.80
CA TYR A 52 -11.98 -3.11 0.50
C TYR A 52 -13.34 -2.96 1.18
N ALA A 53 -13.59 -3.77 2.19
CA ALA A 53 -14.82 -3.78 2.97
C ALA A 53 -14.52 -3.88 4.46
N GLN A 54 -15.39 -3.29 5.28
CA GLN A 54 -15.40 -3.48 6.72
C GLN A 54 -16.72 -4.14 7.15
N PRO A 55 -16.65 -5.34 7.73
CA PRO A 55 -17.80 -5.97 8.36
C PRO A 55 -18.30 -5.12 9.54
N LEU A 56 -19.61 -5.03 9.68
CA LEU A 56 -20.32 -4.35 10.75
C LEU A 56 -21.29 -5.32 11.43
N ASP A 57 -21.75 -4.97 12.61
CA ASP A 57 -22.75 -5.76 13.31
C ASP A 57 -24.06 -5.89 12.50
N GLY A 58 -24.82 -6.96 12.73
CA GLY A 58 -26.09 -7.20 12.07
C GLY A 58 -26.00 -7.59 10.60
N ALA A 59 -24.94 -8.31 10.20
CA ALA A 59 -24.69 -8.75 8.82
C ALA A 59 -24.61 -7.61 7.81
N ARG A 60 -24.21 -6.41 8.25
CA ARG A 60 -23.90 -5.25 7.40
C ARG A 60 -22.42 -5.22 7.02
N ALA A 61 -22.08 -4.47 6.00
CA ALA A 61 -20.71 -4.13 5.66
C ALA A 61 -20.64 -2.72 5.10
N ALA A 62 -19.58 -1.99 5.43
CA ALA A 62 -19.21 -0.78 4.73
C ALA A 62 -18.27 -1.13 3.58
N LEU A 63 -18.51 -0.58 2.38
CA LEU A 63 -17.77 -0.89 1.16
C LEU A 63 -17.06 0.34 0.63
N ALA A 64 -15.75 0.23 0.40
CA ALA A 64 -14.99 1.23 -0.33
C ALA A 64 -14.91 0.83 -1.80
N TYR A 65 -15.74 1.44 -2.62
CA TYR A 65 -15.70 1.27 -4.06
C TYR A 65 -14.55 2.07 -4.67
N ARG A 66 -14.03 1.63 -5.81
CA ARG A 66 -13.10 2.44 -6.59
C ARG A 66 -13.73 3.80 -6.97
N SER A 67 -15.01 3.84 -7.31
CA SER A 67 -15.73 5.11 -7.43
C SER A 67 -15.95 5.74 -6.05
N LEU A 68 -15.36 6.92 -5.85
CA LEU A 68 -15.59 7.73 -4.66
C LEU A 68 -17.08 8.13 -4.56
N GLU A 69 -17.70 8.49 -5.69
CA GLU A 69 -19.11 8.88 -5.76
C GLU A 69 -20.03 7.78 -5.25
N ARG A 70 -19.76 6.54 -5.67
CA ARG A 70 -20.55 5.40 -5.22
C ARG A 70 -20.36 5.13 -3.72
N THR A 71 -19.13 5.20 -3.22
CA THR A 71 -18.87 5.07 -1.76
C THR A 71 -19.62 6.16 -0.98
N VAL A 72 -19.56 7.41 -1.44
CA VAL A 72 -20.27 8.54 -0.84
C VAL A 72 -21.78 8.30 -0.79
N GLN A 73 -22.36 7.78 -1.88
CA GLN A 73 -23.78 7.46 -1.96
C GLN A 73 -24.17 6.36 -0.96
N GLU A 74 -23.39 5.27 -0.90
CA GLU A 74 -23.66 4.12 -0.03
C GLU A 74 -23.45 4.44 1.47
N LEU A 75 -22.63 5.45 1.80
CA LEU A 75 -22.44 5.93 3.17
C LEU A 75 -23.60 6.83 3.66
N GLY A 76 -24.60 7.13 2.83
CA GLY A 76 -25.81 7.85 3.22
C GLY A 76 -25.52 9.18 3.93
N PRO A 77 -25.99 9.35 5.18
CA PRO A 77 -25.83 10.62 5.91
C PRO A 77 -24.37 11.09 6.04
N ASP A 78 -23.44 10.17 6.18
CA ASP A 78 -22.00 10.47 6.35
C ASP A 78 -21.26 10.67 5.03
N GLY A 79 -21.91 10.41 3.88
CA GLY A 79 -21.31 10.52 2.57
C GLY A 79 -20.71 11.90 2.29
N THR A 80 -21.41 12.98 2.68
CA THR A 80 -20.91 14.35 2.50
C THR A 80 -19.63 14.60 3.29
N ALA A 81 -19.57 14.15 4.54
CA ALA A 81 -18.40 14.30 5.40
C ALA A 81 -17.21 13.47 4.89
N TYR A 82 -17.48 12.25 4.42
CA TYR A 82 -16.48 11.39 3.81
C TYR A 82 -15.93 12.00 2.51
N ASN A 83 -16.81 12.51 1.65
CA ASN A 83 -16.43 13.19 0.42
C ASN A 83 -15.55 14.43 0.68
N ALA A 84 -15.91 15.24 1.68
CA ALA A 84 -15.13 16.42 2.05
C ALA A 84 -13.70 16.06 2.51
N LEU A 85 -13.54 14.90 3.14
CA LEU A 85 -12.21 14.37 3.52
C LEU A 85 -11.45 13.81 2.32
N MET A 86 -12.10 12.94 1.54
CA MET A 86 -11.40 12.11 0.56
C MET A 86 -11.20 12.77 -0.80
N ARG A 87 -12.17 13.55 -1.30
CA ARG A 87 -12.09 14.15 -2.64
C ARG A 87 -10.83 14.98 -2.88
N PRO A 88 -10.41 15.89 -1.99
CA PRO A 88 -9.20 16.66 -2.21
C PRO A 88 -7.92 15.80 -2.25
N LEU A 89 -7.94 14.64 -1.56
CA LEU A 89 -6.83 13.70 -1.56
C LEU A 89 -6.80 12.88 -2.85
N VAL A 90 -7.96 12.41 -3.29
CA VAL A 90 -8.10 11.61 -4.53
C VAL A 90 -7.74 12.44 -5.76
N GLU A 91 -8.19 13.69 -5.83
CA GLU A 91 -7.85 14.62 -6.93
C GLU A 91 -6.36 14.92 -7.05
N HIS A 92 -5.63 14.83 -5.94
CA HIS A 92 -4.17 15.03 -5.89
C HIS A 92 -3.39 13.74 -5.58
N SER A 93 -3.99 12.57 -5.84
CA SER A 93 -3.43 11.27 -5.47
C SER A 93 -2.02 11.03 -6.00
N GLU A 94 -1.74 11.41 -7.24
CA GLU A 94 -0.40 11.26 -7.84
C GLU A 94 0.65 12.12 -7.13
N ALA A 95 0.34 13.39 -6.88
CA ALA A 95 1.25 14.32 -6.19
C ALA A 95 1.53 13.88 -4.75
N ILE A 96 0.49 13.43 -4.04
CA ILE A 96 0.59 12.90 -2.68
C ILE A 96 1.45 11.63 -2.67
N THR A 97 1.14 10.66 -3.54
CA THR A 97 1.90 9.40 -3.64
C THR A 97 3.37 9.67 -3.93
N ARG A 98 3.66 10.53 -4.91
CA ARG A 98 5.03 10.91 -5.26
C ARG A 98 5.76 11.55 -4.08
N THR A 99 5.11 12.47 -3.36
CA THR A 99 5.70 13.15 -2.21
C THR A 99 6.03 12.15 -1.08
N LEU A 100 5.17 11.18 -0.83
CA LEU A 100 5.38 10.16 0.20
C LEU A 100 6.42 9.09 -0.20
N MET A 101 6.67 8.92 -1.51
CA MET A 101 7.70 8.01 -2.03
C MET A 101 9.06 8.69 -2.26
N ASP A 102 9.09 10.01 -2.30
CA ASP A 102 10.34 10.79 -2.37
C ASP A 102 11.06 10.83 -0.98
N PRO A 103 12.37 11.10 -0.94
CA PRO A 103 13.07 11.33 0.32
C PRO A 103 12.41 12.43 1.15
N LEU A 104 12.25 12.22 2.46
CA LEU A 104 11.53 13.11 3.39
C LEU A 104 12.05 14.56 3.41
N LEU A 105 13.33 14.79 3.10
CA LEU A 105 13.95 16.13 3.06
C LEU A 105 13.78 16.83 1.72
N LYS A 106 13.15 16.20 0.74
CA LYS A 106 12.86 16.82 -0.54
C LYS A 106 11.60 17.67 -0.47
N LEU A 107 11.69 18.90 -0.96
CA LEU A 107 10.51 19.77 -1.03
C LEU A 107 9.46 19.17 -1.98
N PRO A 108 8.20 19.09 -1.56
CA PRO A 108 7.12 18.60 -2.40
C PRO A 108 6.99 19.46 -3.67
N ARG A 109 6.76 18.81 -4.82
CA ARG A 109 6.48 19.54 -6.07
C ARG A 109 5.16 20.30 -6.02
N GLU A 110 4.19 19.75 -5.29
CA GLU A 110 2.88 20.34 -5.03
C GLU A 110 2.67 20.56 -3.52
N PRO A 111 3.19 21.68 -2.96
CA PRO A 111 3.16 21.91 -1.51
C PRO A 111 1.74 21.96 -0.93
N LEU A 112 0.76 22.43 -1.70
CA LEU A 112 -0.63 22.50 -1.27
C LEU A 112 -1.27 21.09 -1.11
N ALA A 113 -0.97 20.16 -2.02
CA ALA A 113 -1.42 18.79 -1.92
C ALA A 113 -0.80 18.08 -0.69
N ALA A 114 0.51 18.28 -0.48
CA ALA A 114 1.21 17.76 0.69
C ALA A 114 0.65 18.35 2.00
N LEU A 115 0.38 19.65 2.05
CA LEU A 115 -0.25 20.31 3.21
C LEU A 115 -1.64 19.77 3.49
N ARG A 116 -2.50 19.62 2.47
CA ARG A 116 -3.84 19.05 2.61
C ARG A 116 -3.79 17.64 3.18
N PHE A 117 -2.89 16.80 2.64
CA PHE A 117 -2.69 15.45 3.16
C PHE A 117 -2.21 15.46 4.62
N GLY A 118 -1.25 16.32 4.96
CA GLY A 118 -0.74 16.48 6.33
C GLY A 118 -1.82 16.91 7.30
N LEU A 119 -2.67 17.90 6.93
CA LEU A 119 -3.80 18.34 7.75
C LEU A 119 -4.85 17.24 7.94
N ALA A 120 -5.16 16.48 6.87
CA ALA A 120 -6.05 15.32 6.95
C ALA A 120 -5.48 14.24 7.88
N ALA A 121 -4.17 13.97 7.79
CA ALA A 121 -3.51 12.99 8.66
C ALA A 121 -3.49 13.45 10.14
N LEU A 122 -3.27 14.73 10.40
CA LEU A 122 -3.37 15.30 11.75
C LEU A 122 -4.79 15.20 12.31
N ASP A 123 -5.80 15.53 11.53
CA ASP A 123 -7.20 15.41 11.92
C ASP A 123 -7.55 13.94 12.22
N GLN A 124 -7.28 13.03 11.30
CA GLN A 124 -7.62 11.61 11.44
C GLN A 124 -6.73 10.87 12.47
N GLY A 125 -5.54 11.37 12.76
CA GLY A 125 -4.67 10.88 13.83
C GLY A 125 -5.00 11.42 15.22
N SER A 126 -5.96 12.36 15.34
CA SER A 126 -6.38 12.97 16.59
C SER A 126 -7.46 12.16 17.30
N ARG A 127 -7.70 12.47 18.60
CA ARG A 127 -8.78 11.84 19.39
C ARG A 127 -10.19 12.24 18.94
N THR A 128 -10.30 13.22 18.05
CA THR A 128 -11.58 13.75 17.59
C THR A 128 -11.90 13.40 16.15
N TRP A 129 -11.13 12.49 15.56
CA TRP A 129 -11.14 12.11 14.15
C TRP A 129 -12.54 11.73 13.60
N ASN A 130 -13.39 11.10 14.43
CA ASN A 130 -14.71 10.62 14.03
C ASN A 130 -15.86 11.60 14.29
N ARG A 131 -15.60 12.78 14.88
CA ARG A 131 -16.67 13.74 15.25
C ARG A 131 -17.52 14.23 14.08
N ARG A 132 -17.00 14.12 12.85
CA ARG A 132 -17.70 14.52 11.63
C ARG A 132 -18.74 13.52 11.16
N PHE A 133 -18.73 12.30 11.70
CA PHE A 133 -19.58 11.20 11.29
C PHE A 133 -20.67 10.96 12.33
N SER A 134 -21.86 10.58 11.84
CA SER A 134 -23.05 10.30 12.63
C SER A 134 -23.36 8.82 12.77
N GLU A 135 -22.85 8.00 11.84
CA GLU A 135 -23.06 6.55 11.77
C GLU A 135 -21.73 5.79 11.89
N ASP A 136 -21.79 4.45 11.87
CA ASP A 136 -20.64 3.58 12.08
C ASP A 136 -19.88 3.22 10.79
N ALA A 137 -20.51 3.30 9.61
CA ALA A 137 -19.98 2.81 8.37
C ALA A 137 -18.73 3.59 7.90
N ALA A 138 -18.78 4.93 7.87
CA ALA A 138 -17.65 5.75 7.45
C ALA A 138 -16.46 5.67 8.43
N PRO A 139 -16.66 5.78 9.76
CA PRO A 139 -15.60 5.50 10.73
C PRO A 139 -14.99 4.11 10.60
N ALA A 140 -15.80 3.07 10.37
CA ALA A 140 -15.31 1.70 10.21
C ALA A 140 -14.40 1.55 8.98
N LEU A 141 -14.78 2.11 7.82
CA LEU A 141 -13.92 2.12 6.63
C LEU A 141 -12.57 2.77 6.91
N LEU A 142 -12.56 3.94 7.54
CA LEU A 142 -11.32 4.67 7.84
C LEU A 142 -10.48 3.93 8.89
N THR A 143 -11.12 3.45 9.98
CA THR A 143 -10.41 2.71 11.05
C THR A 143 -9.81 1.41 10.52
N GLY A 144 -10.55 0.66 9.70
CA GLY A 144 -10.09 -0.60 9.13
C GLY A 144 -8.83 -0.43 8.30
N VAL A 145 -8.78 0.58 7.42
CA VAL A 145 -7.60 0.84 6.61
C VAL A 145 -6.46 1.45 7.44
N MET A 146 -6.76 2.26 8.47
CA MET A 146 -5.77 2.82 9.38
C MET A 146 -5.19 1.79 10.36
N ALA A 147 -5.84 0.65 10.57
CA ALA A 147 -5.34 -0.45 11.37
C ALA A 147 -4.22 -1.25 10.68
N HIS A 148 -4.04 -1.07 9.36
CA HIS A 148 -3.05 -1.79 8.56
C HIS A 148 -1.61 -1.76 9.13
N PRO A 149 -1.08 -0.65 9.68
CA PRO A 149 0.25 -0.63 10.30
C PRO A 149 0.35 -1.33 11.66
N VAL A 150 -0.71 -1.97 12.16
CA VAL A 150 -0.75 -2.70 13.44
C VAL A 150 -0.24 -1.83 14.60
N GLY A 151 -0.80 -0.62 14.74
CA GLY A 151 -0.43 0.35 15.77
C GLY A 151 -1.63 0.80 16.61
N ARG A 152 -1.36 1.68 17.59
CA ARG A 152 -2.43 2.32 18.34
C ARG A 152 -3.27 3.23 17.44
N LEU A 153 -4.57 3.19 17.62
CA LEU A 153 -5.53 4.07 16.96
C LEU A 153 -6.22 4.97 18.00
N PRO A 154 -6.45 6.25 17.69
CA PRO A 154 -5.88 6.99 16.55
C PRO A 154 -4.40 7.31 16.76
N SER A 155 -3.64 7.40 15.70
CA SER A 155 -2.25 7.89 15.71
C SER A 155 -1.88 8.49 14.36
N LEU A 156 -0.93 9.42 14.35
CA LEU A 156 -0.49 10.08 13.13
C LEU A 156 0.09 9.11 12.08
N PRO A 157 0.96 8.14 12.43
CA PRO A 157 1.46 7.16 11.47
C PRO A 157 0.34 6.30 10.86
N SER A 158 -0.59 5.82 11.69
CA SER A 158 -1.73 5.02 11.22
C SER A 158 -2.66 5.83 10.32
N ALA A 159 -2.93 7.09 10.66
CA ALA A 159 -3.74 7.97 9.83
C ALA A 159 -3.07 8.26 8.48
N GLY A 160 -1.77 8.56 8.47
CA GLY A 160 -1.03 8.80 7.23
C GLY A 160 -1.02 7.59 6.31
N GLY A 161 -0.67 6.41 6.82
CA GLY A 161 -0.70 5.17 6.05
C GLY A 161 -2.11 4.79 5.58
N GLY A 162 -3.10 4.88 6.46
CA GLY A 162 -4.48 4.57 6.12
C GLY A 162 -5.09 5.53 5.10
N LEU A 163 -4.84 6.83 5.21
CA LEU A 163 -5.30 7.81 4.22
C LEU A 163 -4.64 7.60 2.85
N LEU A 164 -3.35 7.23 2.79
CA LEU A 164 -2.72 6.86 1.54
C LEU A 164 -3.41 5.65 0.91
N LEU A 165 -3.63 4.59 1.66
CA LEU A 165 -4.31 3.40 1.16
C LEU A 165 -5.76 3.71 0.74
N ALA A 166 -6.50 4.50 1.51
CA ALA A 166 -7.87 4.91 1.19
C ALA A 166 -7.94 5.76 -0.09
N LEU A 167 -7.05 6.75 -0.24
CA LEU A 167 -7.03 7.56 -1.46
C LEU A 167 -6.67 6.72 -2.69
N LEU A 168 -5.76 5.74 -2.56
CA LEU A 168 -5.41 4.83 -3.64
C LEU A 168 -6.58 3.89 -3.99
N ALA A 169 -7.38 3.49 -3.00
CA ALA A 169 -8.59 2.70 -3.24
C ALA A 169 -9.57 3.42 -4.19
N HIS A 170 -9.68 4.74 -4.07
CA HIS A 170 -10.58 5.56 -4.90
C HIS A 170 -9.93 6.13 -6.18
N SER A 171 -8.61 6.10 -6.31
CA SER A 171 -7.91 6.60 -7.50
C SER A 171 -7.55 5.48 -8.46
N VAL A 172 -6.62 4.60 -8.10
CA VAL A 172 -6.15 3.50 -8.93
C VAL A 172 -6.84 2.16 -8.62
N GLY A 173 -7.50 2.07 -7.46
CA GLY A 173 -8.04 0.81 -6.93
C GLY A 173 -6.99 -0.04 -6.23
N TRP A 174 -7.40 -1.21 -5.76
CA TRP A 174 -6.54 -2.20 -5.12
C TRP A 174 -6.38 -3.42 -6.03
N PRO A 175 -5.41 -3.39 -6.94
CA PRO A 175 -5.22 -4.48 -7.90
C PRO A 175 -4.73 -5.75 -7.22
N VAL A 176 -5.20 -6.88 -7.78
CA VAL A 176 -4.75 -8.24 -7.45
C VAL A 176 -4.01 -8.80 -8.65
N PRO A 177 -2.75 -9.25 -8.54
CA PRO A 177 -2.03 -9.84 -9.64
C PRO A 177 -2.65 -11.18 -10.07
N GLN A 178 -2.82 -11.37 -11.36
CA GLN A 178 -3.24 -12.67 -11.92
C GLN A 178 -2.18 -13.72 -11.64
N GLY A 179 -2.59 -14.87 -11.14
CA GLY A 179 -1.68 -15.92 -10.71
C GLY A 179 -1.04 -15.71 -9.34
N GLY A 180 -1.43 -14.63 -8.64
CA GLY A 180 -0.97 -14.29 -7.29
C GLY A 180 0.17 -13.27 -7.27
N SER A 181 0.46 -12.78 -6.08
CA SER A 181 1.43 -11.70 -5.84
C SER A 181 2.87 -12.05 -6.23
N GLN A 182 3.20 -13.35 -6.31
CA GLN A 182 4.50 -13.83 -6.81
C GLN A 182 4.84 -13.29 -8.21
N ALA A 183 3.82 -13.05 -9.07
CA ALA A 183 4.01 -12.53 -10.41
C ALA A 183 4.79 -11.20 -10.44
N ILE A 184 4.63 -10.35 -9.43
CA ILE A 184 5.40 -9.09 -9.30
C ILE A 184 6.88 -9.39 -9.11
N ALA A 185 7.21 -10.32 -8.21
CA ALA A 185 8.59 -10.70 -7.94
C ALA A 185 9.24 -11.39 -9.16
N ASP A 186 8.46 -12.23 -9.82
CA ASP A 186 8.93 -12.95 -11.01
C ASP A 186 9.24 -12.00 -12.17
N ALA A 187 8.39 -10.99 -12.41
CA ALA A 187 8.64 -9.96 -13.42
C ALA A 187 9.93 -9.16 -13.12
N LEU A 188 10.18 -8.82 -11.86
CA LEU A 188 11.41 -8.13 -11.45
C LEU A 188 12.65 -9.02 -11.62
N VAL A 189 12.54 -10.31 -11.29
CA VAL A 189 13.65 -11.28 -11.46
C VAL A 189 13.93 -11.55 -12.94
N GLU A 190 12.90 -11.62 -13.76
CA GLU A 190 13.04 -11.77 -15.21
C GLU A 190 13.79 -10.57 -15.81
N ASP A 191 13.40 -9.36 -15.43
CA ASP A 191 14.06 -8.14 -15.88
C ASP A 191 15.52 -8.06 -15.41
N LEU A 192 15.79 -8.41 -14.15
CA LEU A 192 17.15 -8.51 -13.61
C LEU A 192 18.03 -9.43 -14.47
N ARG A 193 17.50 -10.61 -14.80
CA ARG A 193 18.22 -11.61 -15.61
C ARG A 193 18.43 -11.14 -17.05
N ALA A 194 17.42 -10.49 -17.64
CA ALA A 194 17.52 -9.92 -18.98
C ALA A 194 18.63 -8.85 -19.08
N HIS A 195 18.94 -8.18 -17.97
CA HIS A 195 20.05 -7.22 -17.85
C HIS A 195 21.36 -7.83 -17.34
N GLY A 196 21.48 -9.16 -17.32
CA GLY A 196 22.70 -9.89 -16.94
C GLY A 196 22.91 -10.01 -15.42
N GLY A 197 21.91 -9.67 -14.62
CA GLY A 197 21.95 -9.86 -13.16
C GLY A 197 21.72 -11.32 -12.76
N ALA A 198 22.24 -11.70 -11.59
CA ALA A 198 22.06 -13.01 -10.99
C ALA A 198 21.26 -12.90 -9.69
N LEU A 199 20.43 -13.91 -9.42
CA LEU A 199 19.71 -14.06 -8.17
C LEU A 199 20.17 -15.35 -7.50
N GLU A 200 20.72 -15.25 -6.30
CA GLU A 200 21.03 -16.36 -5.42
C GLU A 200 20.00 -16.48 -4.31
N THR A 201 19.53 -17.68 -4.05
CA THR A 201 18.61 -17.98 -2.94
C THR A 201 19.16 -19.10 -2.07
N GLY A 202 18.74 -19.16 -0.80
CA GLY A 202 19.23 -20.17 0.13
C GLY A 202 20.64 -19.87 0.67
N HIS A 203 21.20 -18.72 0.34
CA HIS A 203 22.46 -18.21 0.88
C HIS A 203 22.17 -17.06 1.84
N ALA A 204 22.49 -17.23 3.10
CA ALA A 204 22.48 -16.16 4.10
C ALA A 204 23.82 -15.43 4.04
N VAL A 205 23.77 -14.10 3.98
CA VAL A 205 24.95 -13.25 4.14
C VAL A 205 25.11 -12.96 5.63
N ASP A 206 26.20 -13.41 6.21
CA ASP A 206 26.46 -13.28 7.65
C ASP A 206 27.39 -12.11 7.98
N SER A 207 28.14 -11.60 7.01
CA SER A 207 29.04 -10.46 7.17
C SER A 207 29.14 -9.61 5.91
N LEU A 208 29.30 -8.29 6.05
CA LEU A 208 29.59 -7.38 4.94
C LEU A 208 30.92 -7.70 4.25
N SER A 209 31.84 -8.38 4.92
CA SER A 209 33.10 -8.80 4.33
C SER A 209 32.94 -9.77 3.15
N GLU A 210 31.87 -10.58 3.14
CA GLU A 210 31.54 -11.45 2.02
C GLU A 210 31.23 -10.69 0.72
N LEU A 211 30.82 -9.43 0.86
CA LEU A 211 30.42 -8.54 -0.23
C LEU A 211 31.52 -7.55 -0.61
N SER A 212 32.74 -7.70 -0.06
CA SER A 212 33.85 -6.74 -0.23
C SER A 212 34.31 -6.54 -1.69
N GLY A 213 34.01 -7.49 -2.59
CA GLY A 213 34.28 -7.35 -4.02
C GLY A 213 33.26 -6.51 -4.78
N SER A 214 32.16 -6.11 -4.14
CA SER A 214 31.09 -5.34 -4.76
C SER A 214 31.43 -3.86 -4.82
N ARG A 215 31.05 -3.20 -5.89
CA ARG A 215 31.22 -1.74 -6.07
C ARG A 215 30.27 -0.92 -5.17
N ALA A 216 29.11 -1.48 -4.85
CA ALA A 216 28.13 -0.97 -3.92
C ALA A 216 27.30 -2.12 -3.36
N VAL A 217 26.87 -2.00 -2.11
CA VAL A 217 25.98 -2.94 -1.43
C VAL A 217 24.71 -2.20 -1.04
N ILE A 218 23.57 -2.68 -1.51
CA ILE A 218 22.25 -2.16 -1.17
C ILE A 218 21.56 -3.18 -0.28
N LEU A 219 21.21 -2.77 0.93
CA LEU A 219 20.58 -3.63 1.92
C LEU A 219 19.10 -3.35 2.02
N ASP A 220 18.27 -4.30 1.61
CA ASP A 220 16.81 -4.29 1.83
C ASP A 220 16.49 -5.16 3.06
N THR A 221 17.02 -4.74 4.21
CA THR A 221 16.82 -5.40 5.50
C THR A 221 16.34 -4.40 6.55
N ALA A 222 15.76 -4.91 7.65
CA ALA A 222 15.52 -4.06 8.82
C ALA A 222 16.85 -3.53 9.39
N PRO A 223 16.89 -2.36 10.07
CA PRO A 223 18.11 -1.79 10.64
C PRO A 223 18.90 -2.77 11.54
N ALA A 224 18.19 -3.62 12.28
CA ALA A 224 18.83 -4.70 13.07
C ALA A 224 19.59 -5.72 12.20
N GLY A 225 19.19 -5.92 10.95
CA GLY A 225 19.91 -6.75 9.98
C GLY A 225 21.26 -6.15 9.61
N LEU A 226 21.28 -4.85 9.30
CA LEU A 226 22.54 -4.14 9.03
C LEU A 226 23.51 -4.21 10.22
N LEU A 227 23.01 -3.99 11.44
CA LEU A 227 23.87 -4.05 12.63
C LEU A 227 24.52 -5.42 12.79
N ARG A 228 23.79 -6.50 12.56
CA ARG A 228 24.36 -7.87 12.62
C ARG A 228 25.37 -8.16 11.53
N LEU A 229 25.24 -7.55 10.36
CA LEU A 229 26.18 -7.75 9.25
C LEU A 229 27.46 -6.90 9.40
N ALA A 230 27.39 -5.84 10.20
CA ALA A 230 28.49 -4.90 10.39
C ALA A 230 29.42 -5.28 11.55
N ASP A 231 28.99 -6.20 12.41
CA ASP A 231 29.81 -6.77 13.51
C ASP A 231 30.71 -7.90 12.98
#